data_7630520d68374619aa6ac0f087f8ad74
#
_entry.id   7630520d68374619aa6ac0f087f8ad74
#
_cell.length_a   1.000
_cell.length_b   1.000
_cell.length_c   1.000
_cell.angle_alpha   90.00
_cell.angle_beta   90.00
_cell.angle_gamma   90.00
#
_symmetry.space_group_name_H-M   'P 1'
#
loop_
_entity.id
_entity.type
_entity.pdbx_description
1 polymer ?
#
loop_
_entity_poly.entity_id
_entity_poly.type
_entity_poly.pdbx_seq_one_letter_code
_entity_poly.pdbx_strand_id
1 'polypeptide(L)'
;LPAFGQKKHTFEIKGGNFVYDGKAIQIHSGEMHYARIPHQYWRHRFQMIKAMGLNTVATYVFWNLHETEPGKWDFTGDKNLAEYIKTAGEEGLMVILRPGPYACAEWEFGGYPWWLQNVPGMEVRRDNEAFLKHTEQYINRLAKEVAHLQITNGGPIIMVQAENEFGSYV
;
A
#
# COMPACT_ATOMS: atom_id res chain seq x y z
N LEU A 1 -20.10 -17.72 -12.20
CA LEU A 1 -20.38 -16.31 -12.54
C LEU A 1 -19.26 -15.84 -13.46
N PRO A 2 -19.54 -15.21 -14.61
CA PRO A 2 -18.51 -14.66 -15.46
C PRO A 2 -17.77 -13.60 -14.68
N ALA A 3 -16.42 -13.68 -14.64
CA ALA A 3 -15.58 -12.60 -14.19
C ALA A 3 -15.84 -11.42 -15.13
N PHE A 4 -16.55 -10.41 -14.66
CA PHE A 4 -16.60 -9.15 -15.37
C PHE A 4 -15.15 -8.66 -15.44
N GLY A 5 -14.59 -8.61 -16.65
CA GLY A 5 -13.28 -8.04 -16.88
C GLY A 5 -13.31 -6.61 -16.34
N GLN A 6 -12.54 -6.37 -15.29
CA GLN A 6 -12.41 -5.02 -14.74
C GLN A 6 -11.91 -4.11 -15.85
N LYS A 7 -12.60 -3.01 -16.07
CA LYS A 7 -12.21 -2.01 -17.09
C LYS A 7 -10.87 -1.44 -16.68
N LYS A 8 -9.87 -1.59 -17.56
CA LYS A 8 -8.57 -0.95 -17.37
C LYS A 8 -8.72 0.56 -17.51
N HIS A 9 -8.03 1.29 -16.65
CA HIS A 9 -8.04 2.73 -16.63
C HIS A 9 -6.64 3.28 -16.87
N THR A 10 -6.55 4.54 -17.24
CA THR A 10 -5.29 5.28 -17.35
C THR A 10 -5.18 6.29 -16.22
N PHE A 11 -3.97 6.45 -15.70
CA PHE A 11 -3.63 7.49 -14.74
C PHE A 11 -2.27 8.06 -15.13
N GLU A 12 -2.21 9.37 -15.37
CA GLU A 12 -1.00 10.04 -15.84
C GLU A 12 -0.89 11.47 -15.27
N ILE A 13 0.29 12.07 -15.40
CA ILE A 13 0.51 13.50 -15.13
C ILE A 13 0.66 14.18 -16.48
N LYS A 14 -0.21 15.14 -16.78
CA LYS A 14 -0.21 15.88 -18.04
C LYS A 14 -0.56 17.34 -17.82
N GLY A 15 0.28 18.24 -18.33
CA GLY A 15 0.08 19.67 -18.18
C GLY A 15 -0.01 20.15 -16.74
N GLY A 16 0.74 19.51 -15.83
CA GLY A 16 0.72 19.83 -14.39
C GLY A 16 -0.49 19.31 -13.61
N ASN A 17 -1.35 18.52 -14.25
CA ASN A 17 -2.54 17.94 -13.62
C ASN A 17 -2.44 16.41 -13.52
N PHE A 18 -3.10 15.83 -12.53
CA PHE A 18 -3.43 14.41 -12.53
C PHE A 18 -4.57 14.18 -13.52
N VAL A 19 -4.41 13.19 -14.39
CA VAL A 19 -5.37 12.87 -15.43
C VAL A 19 -5.79 11.41 -15.32
N TYR A 20 -7.09 11.19 -15.12
CA TYR A 20 -7.71 9.88 -15.03
C TYR A 20 -8.62 9.67 -16.24
N ASP A 21 -8.38 8.65 -17.05
CA ASP A 21 -9.11 8.37 -18.30
C ASP A 21 -9.26 9.61 -19.20
N GLY A 22 -8.19 10.39 -19.33
CA GLY A 22 -8.16 11.59 -20.16
C GLY A 22 -8.83 12.83 -19.56
N LYS A 23 -9.33 12.76 -18.32
CA LYS A 23 -9.95 13.88 -17.59
C LYS A 23 -9.06 14.33 -16.44
N ALA A 24 -8.83 15.64 -16.34
CA ALA A 24 -8.15 16.21 -15.19
C ALA A 24 -8.95 15.98 -13.91
N ILE A 25 -8.28 15.55 -12.86
CA ILE A 25 -8.86 15.32 -11.54
C ILE A 25 -8.03 15.98 -10.45
N GLN A 26 -8.69 16.26 -9.32
CA GLN A 26 -8.02 16.60 -8.09
C GLN A 26 -8.09 15.39 -7.14
N ILE A 27 -6.98 15.12 -6.45
CA ILE A 27 -6.90 14.05 -5.45
C ILE A 27 -7.18 14.68 -4.09
N HIS A 28 -8.28 14.26 -3.48
CA HIS A 28 -8.63 14.56 -2.10
C HIS A 28 -8.48 13.26 -1.30
N SER A 29 -7.34 13.12 -0.62
CA SER A 29 -6.99 11.87 0.07
C SER A 29 -7.09 12.01 1.59
N GLY A 30 -7.62 10.97 2.22
CA GLY A 30 -7.44 10.69 3.64
C GLY A 30 -6.51 9.49 3.82
N GLU A 31 -5.85 9.39 4.97
CA GLU A 31 -5.04 8.23 5.29
C GLU A 31 -5.75 7.33 6.31
N MET A 32 -5.82 6.04 6.01
CA MET A 32 -6.43 5.03 6.86
C MET A 32 -5.67 3.71 6.73
N HIS A 33 -5.12 3.22 7.84
CA HIS A 33 -4.31 2.01 7.84
C HIS A 33 -5.18 0.78 8.14
N TYR A 34 -5.21 -0.19 7.22
CA TYR A 34 -5.95 -1.45 7.39
C TYR A 34 -5.57 -2.17 8.70
N ALA A 35 -4.30 -2.13 9.08
CA ALA A 35 -3.75 -2.79 10.26
C ALA A 35 -4.30 -2.26 11.60
N ARG A 36 -4.93 -1.09 11.61
CA ARG A 36 -5.48 -0.44 12.81
C ARG A 36 -6.99 -0.54 12.94
N ILE A 37 -7.63 -1.18 11.99
CA ILE A 37 -9.10 -1.28 11.92
C ILE A 37 -9.48 -2.72 11.62
N PRO A 38 -10.30 -3.39 12.43
CA PRO A 38 -10.79 -4.72 12.14
C PRO A 38 -11.47 -4.76 10.76
N HIS A 39 -11.21 -5.79 9.97
CA HIS A 39 -11.63 -5.87 8.57
C HIS A 39 -13.17 -5.73 8.39
N GLN A 40 -13.97 -6.12 9.36
CA GLN A 40 -15.42 -5.98 9.31
C GLN A 40 -15.88 -4.52 9.22
N TYR A 41 -15.04 -3.56 9.61
CA TYR A 41 -15.35 -2.14 9.57
C TYR A 41 -14.76 -1.40 8.37
N TRP A 42 -13.91 -2.02 7.53
CA TRP A 42 -13.26 -1.32 6.41
C TRP A 42 -14.28 -0.67 5.48
N ARG A 43 -15.29 -1.42 5.02
CA ARG A 43 -16.32 -0.88 4.13
C ARG A 43 -17.04 0.31 4.71
N HIS A 44 -17.48 0.22 5.96
CA HIS A 44 -18.14 1.34 6.63
C HIS A 44 -17.23 2.58 6.73
N ARG A 45 -15.94 2.40 7.01
CA ARG A 45 -14.98 3.51 7.07
C ARG A 45 -14.75 4.13 5.69
N PHE A 46 -14.68 3.34 4.62
CA PHE A 46 -14.60 3.87 3.27
C PHE A 46 -15.85 4.68 2.88
N GLN A 47 -17.03 4.24 3.27
CA GLN A 47 -18.27 5.01 3.08
C GLN A 47 -18.21 6.35 3.82
N MET A 48 -17.65 6.39 5.03
CA MET A 48 -17.44 7.65 5.76
C MET A 48 -16.43 8.56 5.05
N ILE A 49 -15.31 8.02 4.55
CA ILE A 49 -14.34 8.76 3.75
C ILE A 49 -15.02 9.39 2.53
N LYS A 50 -15.86 8.65 1.81
CA LYS A 50 -16.67 9.17 0.70
C LYS A 50 -17.64 10.26 1.14
N ALA A 51 -18.33 10.08 2.27
CA ALA A 51 -19.27 11.05 2.79
C ALA A 51 -18.59 12.37 3.19
N MET A 52 -17.30 12.34 3.53
CA MET A 52 -16.48 13.53 3.76
C MET A 52 -16.07 14.26 2.46
N GLY A 53 -16.43 13.74 1.29
CA GLY A 53 -16.06 14.30 -0.02
C GLY A 53 -14.70 13.88 -0.52
N LEU A 54 -14.02 12.92 0.12
CA LEU A 54 -12.75 12.40 -0.34
C LEU A 54 -12.96 11.40 -1.48
N ASN A 55 -12.00 11.32 -2.39
CA ASN A 55 -12.03 10.40 -3.53
C ASN A 55 -10.88 9.38 -3.52
N THR A 56 -10.00 9.49 -2.54
CA THR A 56 -8.79 8.67 -2.45
C THR A 56 -8.51 8.30 -0.99
N VAL A 57 -8.00 7.10 -0.77
CA VAL A 57 -7.46 6.68 0.51
C VAL A 57 -5.99 6.29 0.35
N ALA A 58 -5.15 6.75 1.27
CA ALA A 58 -3.76 6.31 1.38
C ALA A 58 -3.63 5.28 2.51
N THR A 59 -2.75 4.32 2.35
CA THR A 59 -2.40 3.37 3.41
C THR A 59 -0.95 2.95 3.32
N TYR A 60 -0.29 2.85 4.49
CA TYR A 60 0.96 2.14 4.61
C TYR A 60 0.76 0.63 4.53
N VAL A 61 1.83 -0.07 4.16
CA VAL A 61 1.99 -1.50 4.36
C VAL A 61 3.10 -1.69 5.40
N PHE A 62 2.80 -2.43 6.45
CA PHE A 62 3.75 -2.69 7.53
C PHE A 62 4.38 -4.06 7.32
N TRP A 63 5.65 -4.08 6.95
CA TRP A 63 6.36 -5.32 6.64
C TRP A 63 6.33 -6.30 7.81
N ASN A 64 6.59 -5.82 9.05
CA ASN A 64 6.58 -6.65 10.25
C ASN A 64 5.22 -7.30 10.58
N LEU A 65 4.13 -6.72 10.06
CA LEU A 65 2.78 -7.29 10.22
C LEU A 65 2.61 -8.55 9.37
N HIS A 66 3.24 -8.56 8.18
CA HIS A 66 3.06 -9.61 7.19
C HIS A 66 4.14 -10.70 7.26
N GLU A 67 5.36 -10.36 7.67
CA GLU A 67 6.48 -11.29 7.81
C GLU A 67 7.02 -11.25 9.24
N THR A 68 6.32 -11.92 10.14
CA THR A 68 6.69 -11.98 11.58
C THR A 68 7.94 -12.81 11.85
N GLU A 69 8.23 -13.77 10.98
CA GLU A 69 9.46 -14.58 10.95
C GLU A 69 9.96 -14.67 9.51
N PRO A 70 11.26 -14.81 9.28
CA PRO A 70 11.82 -14.87 7.94
C PRO A 70 11.11 -15.88 7.02
N GLY A 71 10.55 -15.43 5.91
CA GLY A 71 9.86 -16.25 4.92
C GLY A 71 8.45 -16.70 5.30
N LYS A 72 7.95 -16.38 6.50
CA LYS A 72 6.58 -16.70 6.92
C LYS A 72 5.66 -15.50 6.71
N TRP A 73 4.89 -15.57 5.66
CA TRP A 73 4.01 -14.49 5.21
C TRP A 73 2.56 -14.73 5.59
N ASP A 74 1.88 -13.69 6.07
CA ASP A 74 0.46 -13.71 6.40
C ASP A 74 -0.25 -12.49 5.81
N PHE A 75 -1.23 -12.74 4.93
CA PHE A 75 -2.11 -11.76 4.30
C PHE A 75 -3.59 -12.13 4.52
N THR A 76 -3.93 -12.68 5.68
CA THR A 76 -5.30 -13.14 5.99
C THR A 76 -6.00 -12.26 7.02
N GLY A 77 -7.34 -12.30 7.05
CA GLY A 77 -8.14 -11.56 8.02
C GLY A 77 -7.85 -10.05 8.02
N ASP A 78 -7.50 -9.49 9.16
CA ASP A 78 -7.18 -8.07 9.32
C ASP A 78 -5.86 -7.66 8.60
N LYS A 79 -5.10 -8.63 8.11
CA LYS A 79 -3.89 -8.44 7.31
C LYS A 79 -4.13 -8.57 5.80
N ASN A 80 -5.37 -8.81 5.37
CA ASN A 80 -5.69 -9.01 3.96
C ASN A 80 -5.70 -7.67 3.19
N LEU A 81 -4.50 -7.21 2.84
CA LEU A 81 -4.30 -5.96 2.12
C LEU A 81 -5.02 -5.93 0.77
N ALA A 82 -5.04 -7.05 0.04
CA ALA A 82 -5.71 -7.12 -1.25
C ALA A 82 -7.22 -6.90 -1.12
N GLU A 83 -7.87 -7.50 -0.11
CA GLU A 83 -9.28 -7.30 0.16
C GLU A 83 -9.57 -5.86 0.64
N TYR A 84 -8.70 -5.27 1.45
CA TYR A 84 -8.80 -3.86 1.84
C TYR A 84 -8.80 -2.94 0.62
N ILE A 85 -7.83 -3.09 -0.29
CA ILE A 85 -7.70 -2.29 -1.51
C ILE A 85 -8.91 -2.50 -2.42
N LYS A 86 -9.34 -3.74 -2.62
CA LYS A 86 -10.51 -4.09 -3.42
C LYS A 86 -11.79 -3.44 -2.85
N THR A 87 -11.99 -3.53 -1.53
CA THR A 87 -13.13 -2.90 -0.85
C THR A 87 -13.14 -1.39 -1.03
N ALA A 88 -11.98 -0.73 -0.95
CA ALA A 88 -11.87 0.71 -1.25
C ALA A 88 -12.34 1.03 -2.67
N GLY A 89 -11.91 0.25 -3.66
CA GLY A 89 -12.34 0.38 -5.05
C GLY A 89 -13.84 0.15 -5.27
N GLU A 90 -14.41 -0.84 -4.58
CA GLU A 90 -15.86 -1.12 -4.62
C GLU A 90 -16.69 0.04 -4.07
N GLU A 91 -16.18 0.75 -3.08
CA GLU A 91 -16.79 1.99 -2.55
C GLU A 91 -16.47 3.23 -3.40
N GLY A 92 -15.76 3.06 -4.53
CA GLY A 92 -15.43 4.13 -5.48
C GLY A 92 -14.34 5.06 -4.99
N LEU A 93 -13.38 4.56 -4.21
CA LEU A 93 -12.17 5.27 -3.81
C LEU A 93 -10.98 4.80 -4.66
N MET A 94 -10.13 5.74 -5.04
CA MET A 94 -8.78 5.46 -5.52
C MET A 94 -7.87 5.14 -4.33
N VAL A 95 -6.76 4.46 -4.58
CA VAL A 95 -5.82 4.07 -3.53
C VAL A 95 -4.41 4.57 -3.83
N ILE A 96 -3.78 5.18 -2.84
CA ILE A 96 -2.33 5.44 -2.81
C ILE A 96 -1.71 4.40 -1.87
N LEU A 97 -0.90 3.51 -2.44
CA LEU A 97 -0.24 2.47 -1.68
C LEU A 97 1.15 2.93 -1.24
N ARG A 98 1.47 2.75 0.04
CA ARG A 98 2.73 3.19 0.64
C ARG A 98 3.46 1.98 1.23
N PRO A 99 4.17 1.17 0.39
CA PRO A 99 4.78 -0.08 0.83
C PRO A 99 6.01 0.06 1.72
N GLY A 100 6.56 1.24 1.84
CA GLY A 100 7.81 1.46 2.56
C GLY A 100 9.04 1.16 1.69
N PRO A 101 10.04 0.42 2.22
CA PRO A 101 10.02 -0.53 3.34
C PRO A 101 9.95 0.09 4.74
N TYR A 102 10.37 1.34 4.91
CA TYR A 102 10.17 2.11 6.13
C TYR A 102 8.82 2.84 6.07
N ALA A 103 7.97 2.65 7.06
CA ALA A 103 6.65 3.26 7.14
C ALA A 103 6.57 4.43 8.13
N CYS A 104 7.36 4.43 9.20
CA CYS A 104 7.22 5.34 10.34
C CYS A 104 5.86 5.15 11.05
N ALA A 105 4.93 6.07 10.89
CA ALA A 105 3.51 6.00 11.25
C ALA A 105 3.23 5.61 12.71
N GLU A 106 4.12 6.00 13.66
CA GLU A 106 4.07 5.55 15.06
C GLU A 106 3.88 4.03 15.15
N TRP A 107 4.63 3.29 14.31
CA TRP A 107 4.64 1.84 14.26
C TRP A 107 5.99 1.29 14.69
N GLU A 108 5.99 0.18 15.43
CA GLU A 108 7.19 -0.42 15.98
C GLU A 108 8.26 -0.62 14.91
N PHE A 109 9.47 -0.19 15.19
CA PHE A 109 10.66 -0.24 14.33
C PHE A 109 10.38 0.33 12.92
N GLY A 110 9.49 1.35 12.82
CA GLY A 110 9.10 1.96 11.55
C GLY A 110 8.47 1.00 10.55
N GLY A 111 8.01 -0.16 11.00
CA GLY A 111 7.41 -1.20 10.17
C GLY A 111 8.36 -2.32 9.75
N TYR A 112 9.64 -2.23 10.07
CA TYR A 112 10.59 -3.31 9.80
C TYR A 112 10.35 -4.52 10.68
N PRO A 113 10.53 -5.76 10.18
CA PRO A 113 10.54 -6.94 11.01
C PRO A 113 11.71 -6.93 12.02
N TRP A 114 11.42 -7.29 13.24
CA TRP A 114 12.40 -7.36 14.34
C TRP A 114 13.62 -8.22 14.02
N TRP A 115 13.42 -9.30 13.27
CA TRP A 115 14.47 -10.26 12.93
C TRP A 115 15.54 -9.70 12.00
N LEU A 116 15.28 -8.59 11.28
CA LEU A 116 16.31 -7.90 10.49
C LEU A 116 17.50 -7.48 11.37
N GLN A 117 17.26 -7.13 12.63
CA GLN A 117 18.33 -6.75 13.56
C GLN A 117 19.31 -7.90 13.87
N ASN A 118 18.90 -9.14 13.61
CA ASN A 118 19.72 -10.33 13.83
C ASN A 118 20.46 -10.78 12.57
N VAL A 119 20.27 -10.10 11.43
CA VAL A 119 20.98 -10.40 10.19
C VAL A 119 22.39 -9.79 10.26
N PRO A 120 23.46 -10.59 10.15
CA PRO A 120 24.83 -10.06 10.20
C PRO A 120 25.07 -8.98 9.15
N GLY A 121 25.64 -7.86 9.57
CA GLY A 121 25.99 -6.74 8.69
C GLY A 121 24.78 -5.94 8.18
N MET A 122 23.59 -6.12 8.77
CA MET A 122 22.39 -5.36 8.41
C MET A 122 22.51 -3.89 8.80
N GLU A 123 22.38 -3.03 7.81
CA GLU A 123 22.19 -1.59 7.99
C GLU A 123 20.95 -1.16 7.22
N VAL A 124 19.85 -0.90 7.96
CA VAL A 124 18.58 -0.49 7.35
C VAL A 124 18.71 0.91 6.73
N ARG A 125 17.95 1.15 5.64
CA ARG A 125 17.90 2.42 4.92
C ARG A 125 19.26 2.89 4.37
N ARG A 126 20.15 1.95 4.06
CA ARG A 126 21.48 2.19 3.48
C ARG A 126 21.64 1.41 2.20
N ASP A 127 22.62 1.81 1.40
CA ASP A 127 23.13 0.97 0.30
C ASP A 127 23.92 -0.21 0.91
N ASN A 128 23.18 -1.17 1.40
CA ASN A 128 23.66 -2.32 2.17
C ASN A 128 23.10 -3.59 1.53
N GLU A 129 23.97 -4.50 1.13
CA GLU A 129 23.60 -5.70 0.37
C GLU A 129 22.56 -6.56 1.11
N ALA A 130 22.73 -6.76 2.43
CA ALA A 130 21.80 -7.53 3.23
C ALA A 130 20.42 -6.85 3.28
N PHE A 131 20.39 -5.54 3.49
CA PHE A 131 19.15 -4.78 3.51
C PHE A 131 18.44 -4.79 2.15
N LEU A 132 19.15 -4.51 1.07
CA LEU A 132 18.57 -4.48 -0.27
C LEU A 132 18.00 -5.84 -0.68
N LYS A 133 18.72 -6.93 -0.37
CA LYS A 133 18.24 -8.30 -0.63
C LYS A 133 16.92 -8.61 0.08
N HIS A 134 16.81 -8.30 1.36
CA HIS A 134 15.58 -8.56 2.13
C HIS A 134 14.43 -7.63 1.70
N THR A 135 14.74 -6.37 1.39
CA THR A 135 13.77 -5.42 0.85
C THR A 135 13.22 -5.88 -0.50
N GLU A 136 14.09 -6.37 -1.39
CA GLU A 136 13.66 -6.94 -2.68
C GLU A 136 12.72 -8.13 -2.48
N GLN A 137 13.03 -9.04 -1.56
CA GLN A 137 12.15 -10.18 -1.24
C GLN A 137 10.78 -9.71 -0.74
N TYR A 138 10.76 -8.72 0.15
CA TYR A 138 9.54 -8.12 0.66
C TYR A 138 8.71 -7.48 -0.46
N ILE A 139 9.30 -6.60 -1.25
CA ILE A 139 8.58 -5.90 -2.33
C ILE A 139 8.08 -6.89 -3.38
N ASN A 140 8.87 -7.88 -3.75
CA ASN A 140 8.45 -8.92 -4.69
C ASN A 140 7.30 -9.77 -4.14
N ARG A 141 7.30 -10.07 -2.83
CA ARG A 141 6.20 -10.79 -2.18
C ARG A 141 4.93 -9.94 -2.14
N LEU A 142 5.05 -8.68 -1.75
CA LEU A 142 3.94 -7.72 -1.74
C LEU A 142 3.35 -7.51 -3.13
N ALA A 143 4.19 -7.37 -4.15
CA ALA A 143 3.73 -7.20 -5.53
C ALA A 143 2.83 -8.35 -6.00
N LYS A 144 3.12 -9.59 -5.59
CA LYS A 144 2.26 -10.74 -5.91
C LYS A 144 0.85 -10.61 -5.32
N GLU A 145 0.73 -9.96 -4.16
CA GLU A 145 -0.57 -9.73 -3.52
C GLU A 145 -1.39 -8.63 -4.21
N VAL A 146 -0.74 -7.56 -4.72
CA VAL A 146 -1.47 -6.34 -5.09
C VAL A 146 -1.30 -5.88 -6.54
N ALA A 147 -0.39 -6.46 -7.33
CA ALA A 147 -0.13 -5.98 -8.70
C ALA A 147 -1.37 -6.03 -9.61
N HIS A 148 -2.25 -7.00 -9.40
CA HIS A 148 -3.51 -7.12 -10.14
C HIS A 148 -4.52 -6.02 -9.81
N LEU A 149 -4.31 -5.28 -8.70
CA LEU A 149 -5.16 -4.18 -8.25
C LEU A 149 -4.67 -2.80 -8.71
N GLN A 150 -3.63 -2.74 -9.54
CA GLN A 150 -3.21 -1.50 -10.15
C GLN A 150 -4.26 -0.99 -11.14
N ILE A 151 -4.34 0.33 -11.29
CA ILE A 151 -5.33 1.02 -12.15
C ILE A 151 -5.28 0.53 -13.59
N THR A 152 -4.10 0.26 -14.11
CA THR A 152 -3.87 -0.29 -15.45
C THR A 152 -4.38 -1.74 -15.62
N ASN A 153 -4.64 -2.43 -14.51
CA ASN A 153 -5.23 -3.77 -14.49
C ASN A 153 -6.71 -3.75 -14.08
N GLY A 154 -7.29 -2.55 -13.89
CA GLY A 154 -8.68 -2.35 -13.49
C GLY A 154 -8.90 -2.25 -11.98
N GLY A 155 -7.84 -2.25 -11.17
CA GLY A 155 -7.91 -2.02 -9.74
C GLY A 155 -7.89 -0.53 -9.36
N PRO A 156 -7.99 -0.20 -8.08
CA PRO A 156 -8.06 1.18 -7.62
C PRO A 156 -6.71 1.84 -7.33
N ILE A 157 -5.58 1.12 -7.38
CA ILE A 157 -4.26 1.67 -7.04
C ILE A 157 -3.79 2.61 -8.15
N ILE A 158 -3.73 3.92 -7.85
CA ILE A 158 -3.30 4.97 -8.79
C ILE A 158 -1.84 5.37 -8.62
N MET A 159 -1.30 5.24 -7.42
CA MET A 159 0.08 5.61 -7.09
C MET A 159 0.68 4.66 -6.07
N VAL A 160 2.00 4.50 -6.13
CA VAL A 160 2.80 3.78 -5.14
C VAL A 160 3.92 4.70 -4.68
N GLN A 161 4.02 4.92 -3.36
CA GLN A 161 5.10 5.71 -2.76
C GLN A 161 6.26 4.80 -2.42
N ALA A 162 7.43 5.03 -3.01
CA ALA A 162 8.66 4.37 -2.59
C ALA A 162 9.26 5.08 -1.39
N GLU A 163 9.57 4.34 -0.32
CA GLU A 163 10.14 4.81 0.92
C GLU A 163 9.26 5.86 1.66
N ASN A 164 9.69 6.30 2.82
CA ASN A 164 9.04 7.35 3.59
C ASN A 164 10.07 8.20 4.34
N GLU A 165 10.00 9.51 4.15
CA GLU A 165 10.86 10.49 4.85
C GLU A 165 12.37 10.15 4.77
N PHE A 166 12.82 9.61 3.64
CA PHE A 166 14.20 9.13 3.48
C PHE A 166 15.24 10.22 3.76
N GLY A 167 14.96 11.45 3.40
CA GLY A 167 15.84 12.57 3.65
C GLY A 167 15.90 13.06 5.11
N SER A 168 15.00 12.56 5.97
CA SER A 168 14.88 13.03 7.36
C SER A 168 15.46 12.05 8.40
N TYR A 169 15.48 10.76 8.07
CA TYR A 169 15.82 9.68 9.02
C TYR A 169 16.81 8.66 8.40
N VAL A 170 17.92 9.11 7.90
CA VAL A 170 19.02 8.30 7.34
C VAL A 170 20.26 8.33 8.21
#